data_98078005fcec065a29e1b468a4dda545
#
_entry.id   98078005fcec065a29e1b468a4dda545
#
_cell.length_a   1.000
_cell.length_b   1.000
_cell.length_c   1.000
_cell.angle_alpha   90.00
_cell.angle_beta   90.00
_cell.angle_gamma   90.00
#
_symmetry.space_group_name_H-M   'P 1'
#
loop_
_entity.id
_entity.type
_entity.pdbx_description
1 polymer ?
#
loop_
_entity_poly.entity_id
_entity_poly.type
_entity_poly.pdbx_seq_one_letter_code
_entity_poly.pdbx_strand_id
1 'polypeptide(L)'
;MDQTGKISSLESSKQNEGVQVLNVKLYPRFSINRYLTIVLLITLCIGPYATKAQDSPAIERLEIDLWPEYDRSEMLVILRMQLADDTLLPTTIEVPVPTRVGEPSAVAKWDPESGPNDQVQWRRIAGNEWSTIAVEADIPGVWLEYYDVLTLDGSERSYTFQWPGGFEIETVRLKVQQPQAAESMSVSGEVNIIEEDGLRYHIVEMGSLKPSESIRVDIAYSNPVGQLTNPAMIVRPEETQGNTPDVSGWLPYVIGGFGAVMLVLGGVLWFRLQREMATRTQGRGHRRKTANNSEAEPGRPTQTQRFCHHCGTRANLDDKFCRNCGTKLRQE
;
A
#
# COMPACT_ATOMS: atom_id res chain seq x y z
N MET A 1 -52.60 64.05 -19.99
CA MET A 1 -51.92 65.29 -19.62
C MET A 1 -50.48 65.05 -19.99
N ASP A 2 -50.12 65.38 -21.22
CA ASP A 2 -49.69 66.68 -21.69
C ASP A 2 -48.27 66.96 -21.24
N GLN A 3 -47.30 67.27 -21.99
CA GLN A 3 -47.01 67.94 -23.25
C GLN A 3 -45.46 67.86 -23.39
N THR A 4 -45.01 67.58 -24.52
CA THR A 4 -44.49 68.40 -25.59
C THR A 4 -43.29 69.29 -25.30
N GLY A 5 -42.39 69.25 -26.23
CA GLY A 5 -41.72 70.37 -26.85
C GLY A 5 -40.21 70.38 -26.68
N LYS A 6 -39.40 70.63 -27.57
CA LYS A 6 -39.31 71.10 -28.93
C LYS A 6 -37.86 71.47 -29.20
N ILE A 7 -37.25 70.94 -30.23
CA ILE A 7 -36.54 71.61 -31.32
C ILE A 7 -35.54 72.74 -30.98
N SER A 8 -34.31 72.62 -31.47
CA SER A 8 -33.69 73.42 -32.56
C SER A 8 -32.17 73.26 -32.49
N SER A 9 -31.53 72.80 -33.45
CA SER A 9 -31.04 73.25 -34.75
C SER A 9 -29.79 74.15 -34.66
N LEU A 10 -28.91 73.88 -35.63
CA LEU A 10 -27.87 74.70 -36.23
C LEU A 10 -26.49 74.70 -35.48
N GLU A 11 -25.34 74.63 -36.06
CA GLU A 11 -24.85 74.66 -37.45
C GLU A 11 -23.40 74.29 -37.48
N SER A 12 -22.99 73.60 -38.51
CA SER A 12 -21.79 73.69 -39.32
C SER A 12 -20.51 74.30 -38.74
N SER A 13 -19.43 73.54 -38.76
CA SER A 13 -18.15 73.97 -39.31
C SER A 13 -17.26 72.78 -39.74
N LYS A 14 -16.88 72.89 -41.03
CA LYS A 14 -15.86 72.04 -41.68
C LYS A 14 -14.52 72.19 -41.05
N GLN A 15 -13.71 71.08 -40.97
CA GLN A 15 -12.34 71.04 -41.52
C GLN A 15 -11.78 69.66 -41.30
N ASN A 16 -11.58 68.98 -42.31
CA ASN A 16 -10.47 68.50 -43.08
C ASN A 16 -9.28 67.84 -42.25
N GLU A 17 -8.88 66.74 -42.78
CA GLU A 17 -7.57 66.09 -42.76
C GLU A 17 -7.31 64.95 -41.79
N GLY A 18 -6.93 63.87 -42.42
CA GLY A 18 -6.22 62.78 -41.77
C GLY A 18 -6.75 61.38 -42.04
N VAL A 19 -6.62 60.91 -43.32
CA VAL A 19 -6.80 59.49 -43.62
C VAL A 19 -5.66 58.68 -42.97
N GLN A 20 -5.96 58.18 -41.83
CA GLN A 20 -5.12 57.08 -41.25
C GLN A 20 -5.63 55.74 -41.76
N VAL A 21 -4.85 55.10 -42.61
CA VAL A 21 -5.06 53.74 -43.07
C VAL A 21 -4.83 52.78 -41.90
N LEU A 22 -5.91 52.36 -41.27
CA LEU A 22 -5.88 51.32 -40.26
C LEU A 22 -5.58 49.98 -40.97
N ASN A 23 -4.32 49.53 -40.80
CA ASN A 23 -3.90 48.19 -41.17
C ASN A 23 -4.67 47.19 -40.30
N VAL A 24 -5.78 46.70 -40.76
CA VAL A 24 -6.52 45.60 -40.14
C VAL A 24 -5.72 44.30 -40.42
N LYS A 25 -4.92 43.88 -39.43
CA LYS A 25 -4.35 42.52 -39.39
C LYS A 25 -5.51 41.54 -39.44
N LEU A 26 -5.69 40.89 -40.58
CA LEU A 26 -6.56 39.73 -40.72
C LEU A 26 -6.00 38.60 -39.82
N TYR A 27 -6.58 38.43 -38.67
CA TYR A 27 -6.41 37.21 -37.90
C TYR A 27 -7.08 36.06 -38.68
N PRO A 28 -6.40 34.90 -38.83
CA PRO A 28 -7.02 33.77 -39.52
C PRO A 28 -8.28 33.38 -38.75
N ARG A 29 -9.39 33.34 -39.42
CA ARG A 29 -10.66 32.81 -38.92
C ARG A 29 -10.43 31.34 -38.57
N PHE A 30 -9.95 31.07 -37.36
CA PHE A 30 -9.94 29.72 -36.79
C PHE A 30 -11.40 29.27 -36.69
N SER A 31 -11.79 28.33 -37.53
CA SER A 31 -13.14 27.85 -37.59
C SER A 31 -13.51 27.14 -36.29
N ILE A 32 -14.31 27.79 -35.46
CA ILE A 32 -14.87 27.29 -34.20
C ILE A 32 -15.48 25.90 -34.40
N ASN A 33 -15.98 25.58 -35.57
CA ASN A 33 -16.50 24.26 -35.90
C ASN A 33 -15.48 23.12 -35.82
N ARG A 34 -14.18 23.37 -36.11
CA ARG A 34 -13.14 22.30 -35.99
C ARG A 34 -12.83 21.97 -34.53
N TYR A 35 -12.88 22.95 -33.64
CA TYR A 35 -12.71 22.71 -32.21
C TYR A 35 -13.92 22.02 -31.61
N LEU A 36 -15.12 22.41 -32.02
CA LEU A 36 -16.37 21.79 -31.59
C LEU A 36 -16.45 20.32 -32.03
N THR A 37 -16.00 19.99 -33.24
CA THR A 37 -15.94 18.58 -33.70
C THR A 37 -14.87 17.78 -32.98
N ILE A 38 -13.71 18.37 -32.66
CA ILE A 38 -12.66 17.69 -31.88
C ILE A 38 -13.12 17.45 -30.43
N VAL A 39 -13.74 18.44 -29.79
CA VAL A 39 -14.29 18.31 -28.44
C VAL A 39 -15.42 17.27 -28.42
N LEU A 40 -16.30 17.25 -29.43
CA LEU A 40 -17.36 16.25 -29.56
C LEU A 40 -16.79 14.83 -29.78
N LEU A 41 -15.73 14.68 -30.56
CA LEU A 41 -15.04 13.40 -30.75
C LEU A 41 -14.33 12.92 -29.47
N ILE A 42 -13.71 13.83 -28.72
CA ILE A 42 -13.08 13.50 -27.43
C ILE A 42 -14.14 13.09 -26.39
N THR A 43 -15.27 13.79 -26.32
CA THR A 43 -16.38 13.41 -25.41
C THR A 43 -17.05 12.10 -25.82
N LEU A 44 -17.07 11.75 -27.10
CA LEU A 44 -17.59 10.45 -27.56
C LEU A 44 -16.63 9.28 -27.24
N CYS A 45 -15.32 9.55 -27.15
CA CYS A 45 -14.32 8.55 -26.75
C CYS A 45 -14.26 8.33 -25.23
N ILE A 46 -14.81 9.24 -24.41
CA ILE A 46 -15.00 9.07 -22.97
C ILE A 46 -16.42 8.50 -22.75
N GLY A 47 -16.74 7.38 -23.42
CA GLY A 47 -17.91 6.60 -23.07
C GLY A 47 -17.80 6.16 -21.60
N PRO A 48 -18.91 6.01 -20.86
CA PRO A 48 -18.85 5.42 -19.55
C PRO A 48 -18.23 4.02 -19.73
N TYR A 49 -17.00 3.86 -19.29
CA TYR A 49 -16.49 2.53 -19.05
C TYR A 49 -17.42 1.95 -17.98
N ALA A 50 -18.35 1.08 -18.40
CA ALA A 50 -19.08 0.26 -17.47
C ALA A 50 -17.99 -0.58 -16.77
N THR A 51 -17.57 -0.15 -15.58
CA THR A 51 -16.87 -1.02 -14.66
C THR A 51 -17.86 -2.15 -14.43
N LYS A 52 -17.59 -3.34 -15.03
CA LYS A 52 -18.26 -4.56 -14.59
C LYS A 52 -18.03 -4.56 -13.08
N ALA A 53 -19.11 -4.53 -12.32
CA ALA A 53 -19.04 -4.95 -10.93
C ALA A 53 -18.34 -6.31 -10.97
N GLN A 54 -17.15 -6.39 -10.41
CA GLN A 54 -16.44 -7.66 -10.31
C GLN A 54 -17.29 -8.46 -9.33
N ASP A 55 -17.94 -9.53 -9.80
CA ASP A 55 -18.65 -10.43 -8.90
C ASP A 55 -17.68 -10.85 -7.81
N SER A 56 -18.11 -10.78 -6.56
CA SER A 56 -17.29 -11.24 -5.43
C SER A 56 -16.85 -12.68 -5.71
N PRO A 57 -15.57 -13.02 -5.50
CA PRO A 57 -15.11 -14.39 -5.71
C PRO A 57 -15.91 -15.35 -4.82
N ALA A 58 -16.21 -16.53 -5.32
CA ALA A 58 -16.84 -17.59 -4.52
C ALA A 58 -15.88 -18.09 -3.44
N ILE A 59 -16.40 -18.41 -2.28
CA ILE A 59 -15.65 -18.95 -1.14
C ILE A 59 -16.02 -20.45 -1.03
N GLU A 60 -15.03 -21.31 -1.14
CA GLU A 60 -15.20 -22.75 -0.91
C GLU A 60 -15.50 -23.00 0.57
N ARG A 61 -14.71 -22.37 1.46
CA ARG A 61 -14.86 -22.58 2.91
C ARG A 61 -14.66 -21.28 3.68
N LEU A 62 -15.61 -20.99 4.56
CA LEU A 62 -15.50 -19.94 5.57
C LEU A 62 -15.48 -20.59 6.95
N GLU A 63 -14.37 -20.48 7.65
CA GLU A 63 -14.25 -20.87 9.04
C GLU A 63 -14.23 -19.61 9.92
N ILE A 64 -15.09 -19.59 10.91
CA ILE A 64 -15.28 -18.48 11.85
C ILE A 64 -14.93 -18.99 13.24
N ASP A 65 -13.82 -18.54 13.80
CA ASP A 65 -13.49 -18.82 15.18
C ASP A 65 -13.87 -17.64 16.06
N LEU A 66 -14.59 -17.91 17.13
CA LEU A 66 -15.01 -16.94 18.13
C LEU A 66 -14.41 -17.34 19.47
N TRP A 67 -13.45 -16.54 19.94
CA TRP A 67 -12.70 -16.80 21.17
C TRP A 67 -12.93 -15.67 22.18
N PRO A 68 -13.98 -15.80 23.02
CA PRO A 68 -14.29 -14.81 24.05
C PRO A 68 -13.26 -14.85 25.19
N GLU A 69 -12.88 -13.69 25.69
CA GLU A 69 -11.94 -13.53 26.81
C GLU A 69 -10.69 -14.42 26.65
N TYR A 70 -10.14 -14.48 25.42
CA TYR A 70 -8.96 -15.27 25.14
C TYR A 70 -7.70 -14.66 25.77
N ASP A 71 -7.28 -13.48 25.31
CA ASP A 71 -6.11 -12.73 25.76
C ASP A 71 -6.45 -11.33 26.29
N ARG A 72 -7.70 -10.89 26.11
CA ARG A 72 -8.28 -9.65 26.62
C ARG A 72 -9.80 -9.79 26.82
N SER A 73 -10.41 -8.85 27.52
CA SER A 73 -11.84 -8.89 27.87
C SER A 73 -12.74 -8.50 26.67
N GLU A 74 -12.47 -9.06 25.51
CA GLU A 74 -13.17 -8.82 24.24
C GLU A 74 -13.40 -10.16 23.53
N MET A 75 -14.20 -10.14 22.47
CA MET A 75 -14.37 -11.27 21.57
C MET A 75 -13.29 -11.19 20.48
N LEU A 76 -12.36 -12.14 20.44
CA LEU A 76 -11.48 -12.34 19.29
C LEU A 76 -12.25 -13.09 18.22
N VAL A 77 -12.37 -12.48 17.04
CA VAL A 77 -12.99 -13.08 15.85
C VAL A 77 -11.90 -13.35 14.84
N ILE A 78 -11.80 -14.59 14.40
CA ILE A 78 -10.86 -15.03 13.38
C ILE A 78 -11.68 -15.56 12.19
N LEU A 79 -11.48 -14.96 11.02
CA LEU A 79 -12.08 -15.39 9.77
C LEU A 79 -11.01 -16.03 8.91
N ARG A 80 -11.21 -17.29 8.54
CA ARG A 80 -10.39 -18.01 7.59
C ARG A 80 -11.21 -18.32 6.36
N MET A 81 -10.80 -17.77 5.23
CA MET A 81 -11.52 -17.89 3.97
C MET A 81 -10.65 -18.65 2.97
N GLN A 82 -11.18 -19.73 2.41
CA GLN A 82 -10.61 -20.43 1.28
C GLN A 82 -11.44 -20.08 0.05
N LEU A 83 -10.81 -19.47 -0.95
CA LEU A 83 -11.46 -19.18 -2.23
C LEU A 83 -11.65 -20.45 -3.03
N ALA A 84 -12.65 -20.45 -3.90
CA ALA A 84 -12.87 -21.55 -4.83
C ALA A 84 -11.66 -21.75 -5.75
N ASP A 85 -11.38 -23.01 -6.10
CA ASP A 85 -10.20 -23.41 -6.89
C ASP A 85 -10.12 -22.75 -8.27
N ASP A 86 -11.25 -22.37 -8.84
CA ASP A 86 -11.35 -21.70 -10.15
C ASP A 86 -11.17 -20.18 -10.08
N THR A 87 -10.95 -19.63 -8.88
CA THR A 87 -10.74 -18.19 -8.69
C THR A 87 -9.46 -17.73 -9.35
N LEU A 88 -9.56 -16.74 -10.24
CA LEU A 88 -8.41 -16.14 -10.89
C LEU A 88 -7.66 -15.25 -9.90
N LEU A 89 -6.41 -15.57 -9.64
CA LEU A 89 -5.52 -14.80 -8.77
C LEU A 89 -4.50 -13.99 -9.60
N PRO A 90 -4.06 -12.81 -9.13
CA PRO A 90 -4.53 -12.17 -7.89
C PRO A 90 -5.95 -11.58 -8.02
N THR A 91 -6.67 -11.51 -6.90
CA THR A 91 -8.00 -10.92 -6.82
C THR A 91 -8.17 -10.07 -5.57
N THR A 92 -9.16 -9.18 -5.56
CA THR A 92 -9.52 -8.41 -4.36
C THR A 92 -10.76 -9.02 -3.71
N ILE A 93 -10.66 -9.30 -2.41
CA ILE A 93 -11.77 -9.81 -1.59
C ILE A 93 -12.22 -8.68 -0.67
N GLU A 94 -13.51 -8.40 -0.66
CA GLU A 94 -14.12 -7.33 0.13
C GLU A 94 -14.84 -7.89 1.37
N VAL A 95 -14.08 -8.15 2.44
CA VAL A 95 -14.57 -8.79 3.67
C VAL A 95 -15.33 -7.78 4.54
N PRO A 96 -16.62 -8.00 4.85
CA PRO A 96 -17.37 -7.14 5.74
C PRO A 96 -16.95 -7.34 7.20
N VAL A 97 -16.70 -6.24 7.92
CA VAL A 97 -16.46 -6.23 9.36
C VAL A 97 -17.33 -5.16 10.02
N PRO A 98 -17.79 -5.34 11.25
CA PRO A 98 -18.55 -4.30 11.95
C PRO A 98 -17.75 -3.01 12.05
N THR A 99 -18.35 -1.87 11.71
CA THR A 99 -17.62 -0.58 11.68
C THR A 99 -17.03 -0.22 13.04
N ARG A 100 -17.67 -0.67 14.13
CA ARG A 100 -17.22 -0.43 15.51
C ARG A 100 -15.87 -1.06 15.88
N VAL A 101 -15.44 -2.12 15.17
CA VAL A 101 -14.16 -2.80 15.48
C VAL A 101 -12.93 -2.03 14.97
N GLY A 102 -13.11 -1.03 14.12
CA GLY A 102 -12.01 -0.23 13.58
C GLY A 102 -11.18 -0.99 12.55
N GLU A 103 -9.86 -0.99 12.74
CA GLU A 103 -8.91 -1.75 11.91
C GLU A 103 -8.75 -3.17 12.43
N PRO A 104 -8.57 -4.17 11.54
CA PRO A 104 -8.28 -5.53 11.95
C PRO A 104 -6.94 -5.61 12.68
N SER A 105 -6.81 -6.53 13.64
CA SER A 105 -5.57 -6.79 14.36
C SER A 105 -4.56 -7.57 13.52
N ALA A 106 -5.04 -8.40 12.59
CA ALA A 106 -4.20 -9.09 11.61
C ALA A 106 -4.95 -9.32 10.31
N VAL A 107 -4.23 -9.20 9.19
CA VAL A 107 -4.65 -9.66 7.87
C VAL A 107 -3.45 -10.35 7.23
N ALA A 108 -3.60 -11.62 6.87
CA ALA A 108 -2.51 -12.44 6.39
C ALA A 108 -2.95 -13.38 5.28
N LYS A 109 -1.99 -13.91 4.56
CA LYS A 109 -2.18 -15.10 3.73
C LYS A 109 -2.38 -16.30 4.64
N TRP A 110 -3.24 -17.19 4.22
CA TRP A 110 -3.54 -18.39 4.98
C TRP A 110 -3.46 -19.64 4.11
N ASP A 111 -2.87 -20.66 4.66
CA ASP A 111 -2.79 -21.98 4.07
C ASP A 111 -3.26 -23.00 5.11
N PRO A 112 -4.16 -23.95 4.74
CA PRO A 112 -4.70 -24.92 5.69
C PRO A 112 -3.67 -25.81 6.37
N GLU A 113 -2.51 -26.05 5.76
CA GLU A 113 -1.46 -26.91 6.28
C GLU A 113 -0.45 -26.15 7.16
N SER A 114 -0.07 -24.93 6.73
CA SER A 114 0.97 -24.13 7.40
C SER A 114 0.42 -23.00 8.27
N GLY A 115 -0.87 -22.73 8.21
CA GLY A 115 -1.50 -21.63 8.95
C GLY A 115 -1.27 -20.24 8.34
N PRO A 116 -1.50 -19.17 9.12
CA PRO A 116 -1.21 -17.81 8.67
C PRO A 116 0.29 -17.60 8.53
N ASN A 117 0.69 -16.96 7.42
CA ASN A 117 2.09 -16.71 7.12
C ASN A 117 2.35 -15.24 6.80
N ASP A 118 2.62 -14.90 5.55
CA ASP A 118 2.99 -13.54 5.18
C ASP A 118 1.82 -12.56 5.31
N GLN A 119 2.14 -11.30 5.65
CA GLN A 119 1.17 -10.21 5.58
C GLN A 119 0.77 -9.96 4.13
N VAL A 120 -0.50 -9.57 3.95
CA VAL A 120 -1.09 -9.25 2.65
C VAL A 120 -1.42 -7.75 2.59
N GLN A 121 -1.47 -7.20 1.37
CA GLN A 121 -1.93 -5.81 1.18
C GLN A 121 -3.44 -5.73 1.43
N TRP A 122 -3.85 -4.79 2.25
CA TRP A 122 -5.26 -4.54 2.52
C TRP A 122 -5.54 -3.06 2.74
N ARG A 123 -6.80 -2.66 2.62
CA ARG A 123 -7.29 -1.33 2.95
C ARG A 123 -8.66 -1.40 3.58
N ARG A 124 -8.95 -0.51 4.49
CA ARG A 124 -10.28 -0.36 5.08
C ARG A 124 -11.09 0.67 4.30
N ILE A 125 -12.31 0.30 3.95
CA ILE A 125 -13.32 1.18 3.37
C ILE A 125 -14.38 1.37 4.44
N ALA A 126 -14.47 2.59 4.98
CA ALA A 126 -15.40 2.88 6.06
C ALA A 126 -16.85 2.89 5.55
N GLY A 127 -17.75 2.24 6.29
CA GLY A 127 -19.19 2.26 6.09
C GLY A 127 -19.92 2.67 7.36
N ASN A 128 -21.25 2.66 7.33
CA ASN A 128 -22.05 3.05 8.50
C ASN A 128 -22.08 1.94 9.57
N GLU A 129 -22.73 0.84 9.28
CA GLU A 129 -22.84 -0.32 10.16
C GLU A 129 -21.70 -1.32 9.89
N TRP A 130 -21.41 -1.53 8.62
CA TRP A 130 -20.36 -2.41 8.12
C TRP A 130 -19.29 -1.62 7.39
N SER A 131 -18.05 -1.84 7.73
CA SER A 131 -16.87 -1.46 6.96
C SER A 131 -16.41 -2.64 6.14
N THR A 132 -15.68 -2.37 5.07
CA THR A 132 -15.12 -3.41 4.19
C THR A 132 -13.61 -3.43 4.35
N ILE A 133 -13.04 -4.60 4.57
CA ILE A 133 -11.60 -4.83 4.46
C ILE A 133 -11.34 -5.42 3.07
N ALA A 134 -10.83 -4.59 2.18
CA ALA A 134 -10.46 -5.02 0.83
C ALA A 134 -9.04 -5.59 0.87
N VAL A 135 -8.92 -6.90 0.63
CA VAL A 135 -7.69 -7.67 0.71
C VAL A 135 -7.25 -8.07 -0.70
N GLU A 136 -6.00 -7.82 -1.04
CA GLU A 136 -5.40 -8.22 -2.33
C GLU A 136 -4.81 -9.62 -2.19
N ALA A 137 -5.61 -10.64 -2.50
CA ALA A 137 -5.23 -12.03 -2.39
C ALA A 137 -4.47 -12.52 -3.63
N ASP A 138 -3.25 -13.00 -3.45
CA ASP A 138 -2.41 -13.64 -4.47
C ASP A 138 -2.30 -15.16 -4.29
N ILE A 139 -2.85 -15.69 -3.18
CA ILE A 139 -3.10 -17.11 -2.92
C ILE A 139 -4.56 -17.31 -2.51
N PRO A 140 -5.12 -18.53 -2.57
CA PRO A 140 -6.53 -18.76 -2.31
C PRO A 140 -6.97 -18.50 -0.86
N GLY A 141 -6.07 -18.56 0.10
CA GLY A 141 -6.41 -18.46 1.51
C GLY A 141 -6.17 -17.08 2.11
N VAL A 142 -7.15 -16.56 2.85
CA VAL A 142 -7.10 -15.29 3.57
C VAL A 142 -7.45 -15.51 5.04
N TRP A 143 -6.64 -14.91 5.91
CA TRP A 143 -6.81 -14.83 7.35
C TRP A 143 -7.08 -13.39 7.75
N LEU A 144 -8.12 -13.16 8.57
CA LEU A 144 -8.46 -11.86 9.11
C LEU A 144 -8.84 -11.99 10.57
N GLU A 145 -8.24 -11.15 11.43
CA GLU A 145 -8.55 -11.12 12.86
C GLU A 145 -8.99 -9.72 13.30
N TYR A 146 -9.97 -9.68 14.17
CA TYR A 146 -10.36 -8.45 14.85
C TYR A 146 -10.92 -8.74 16.23
N TYR A 147 -10.90 -7.72 17.10
CA TYR A 147 -11.56 -7.77 18.38
C TYR A 147 -12.87 -7.00 18.35
N ASP A 148 -13.88 -7.55 18.99
CA ASP A 148 -15.19 -6.93 19.09
C ASP A 148 -15.65 -6.87 20.54
N VAL A 149 -16.51 -5.90 20.83
CA VAL A 149 -16.99 -5.63 22.19
C VAL A 149 -17.83 -6.79 22.70
N LEU A 150 -17.45 -7.31 23.85
CA LEU A 150 -18.21 -8.29 24.61
C LEU A 150 -19.11 -7.55 25.63
N THR A 151 -20.39 -7.91 25.71
CA THR A 151 -21.28 -7.35 26.74
C THR A 151 -21.00 -8.03 28.04
N LEU A 152 -20.70 -7.23 29.08
CA LEU A 152 -20.36 -7.67 30.42
C LEU A 152 -21.44 -7.17 31.41
N ASP A 153 -22.08 -8.11 32.13
CA ASP A 153 -23.06 -7.79 33.21
C ASP A 153 -22.76 -8.67 34.42
N GLY A 154 -21.98 -8.15 35.34
CA GLY A 154 -21.47 -8.91 36.49
C GLY A 154 -20.61 -10.10 36.02
N SER A 155 -21.04 -11.33 36.34
CA SER A 155 -20.42 -12.58 35.85
C SER A 155 -20.91 -12.97 34.47
N GLU A 156 -22.04 -12.43 34.03
CA GLU A 156 -22.64 -12.81 32.77
C GLU A 156 -21.95 -12.12 31.57
N ARG A 157 -21.83 -12.85 30.51
CA ARG A 157 -21.22 -12.43 29.22
C ARG A 157 -22.17 -12.75 28.09
N SER A 158 -22.31 -11.81 27.19
CA SER A 158 -23.09 -12.08 25.96
C SER A 158 -22.43 -11.43 24.74
N TYR A 159 -22.57 -12.08 23.60
CA TYR A 159 -22.11 -11.61 22.32
C TYR A 159 -23.03 -12.10 21.21
N THR A 160 -23.24 -11.27 20.19
CA THR A 160 -23.94 -11.66 18.97
C THR A 160 -22.98 -11.50 17.81
N PHE A 161 -22.57 -12.62 17.22
CA PHE A 161 -21.87 -12.62 15.94
C PHE A 161 -22.85 -12.38 14.82
N GLN A 162 -22.46 -11.54 13.86
CA GLN A 162 -23.22 -11.28 12.65
C GLN A 162 -22.30 -11.28 11.43
N TRP A 163 -22.80 -11.89 10.36
CA TRP A 163 -22.22 -11.83 9.02
C TRP A 163 -23.30 -11.36 8.05
N PRO A 164 -23.10 -10.24 7.34
CA PRO A 164 -24.20 -9.63 6.56
C PRO A 164 -24.48 -10.32 5.23
N GLY A 165 -23.67 -11.30 4.82
CA GLY A 165 -23.70 -11.92 3.49
C GLY A 165 -22.70 -11.27 2.53
N GLY A 166 -22.98 -11.33 1.22
CA GLY A 166 -22.15 -10.73 0.19
C GLY A 166 -21.32 -11.73 -0.62
N PHE A 167 -21.24 -12.98 -0.18
CA PHE A 167 -20.48 -14.05 -0.84
C PHE A 167 -21.35 -15.28 -1.07
N GLU A 168 -21.06 -15.98 -2.15
CA GLU A 168 -21.45 -17.36 -2.31
C GLU A 168 -20.43 -18.24 -1.58
N ILE A 169 -20.86 -19.04 -0.61
CA ILE A 169 -20.01 -19.87 0.23
C ILE A 169 -20.51 -21.29 0.20
N GLU A 170 -19.65 -22.25 -0.11
CA GLU A 170 -20.05 -23.66 -0.18
C GLU A 170 -20.17 -24.28 1.22
N THR A 171 -19.25 -23.93 2.12
CA THR A 171 -19.23 -24.48 3.48
C THR A 171 -18.93 -23.41 4.50
N VAL A 172 -19.80 -23.27 5.50
CA VAL A 172 -19.57 -22.40 6.66
C VAL A 172 -19.47 -23.25 7.92
N ARG A 173 -18.41 -23.04 8.66
CA ARG A 173 -18.19 -23.64 9.98
C ARG A 173 -17.87 -22.57 11.01
N LEU A 174 -18.60 -22.58 12.11
CA LEU A 174 -18.36 -21.68 13.22
C LEU A 174 -17.89 -22.48 14.44
N LYS A 175 -16.78 -22.05 15.05
CA LYS A 175 -16.14 -22.69 16.20
C LYS A 175 -16.04 -21.68 17.34
N VAL A 176 -16.79 -21.89 18.40
CA VAL A 176 -16.77 -21.02 19.59
C VAL A 176 -15.95 -21.70 20.68
N GLN A 177 -14.88 -21.06 21.13
CA GLN A 177 -14.09 -21.52 22.27
C GLN A 177 -14.81 -21.19 23.55
N GLN A 178 -15.01 -22.17 24.41
CA GLN A 178 -15.48 -21.88 25.77
C GLN A 178 -14.29 -21.39 26.62
N PRO A 179 -14.37 -20.19 27.22
CA PRO A 179 -13.33 -19.72 28.12
C PRO A 179 -13.06 -20.72 29.22
N GLN A 180 -11.81 -20.91 29.58
CA GLN A 180 -11.42 -21.91 30.58
C GLN A 180 -12.09 -21.73 31.95
N ALA A 181 -12.36 -20.47 32.31
CA ALA A 181 -13.02 -20.10 33.55
C ALA A 181 -14.56 -20.01 33.44
N ALA A 182 -15.13 -20.32 32.28
CA ALA A 182 -16.58 -20.28 32.11
C ALA A 182 -17.25 -21.49 32.75
N GLU A 183 -18.22 -21.26 33.64
CA GLU A 183 -19.00 -22.31 34.32
C GLU A 183 -20.06 -22.91 33.41
N SER A 184 -20.67 -22.08 32.55
CA SER A 184 -21.69 -22.48 31.60
C SER A 184 -21.53 -21.71 30.32
N MET A 185 -21.91 -22.31 29.19
CA MET A 185 -21.92 -21.64 27.89
C MET A 185 -23.08 -22.15 27.04
N SER A 186 -23.76 -21.23 26.38
CA SER A 186 -24.78 -21.51 25.37
C SER A 186 -24.42 -20.81 24.08
N VAL A 187 -24.61 -21.50 22.97
CA VAL A 187 -24.42 -21.01 21.60
C VAL A 187 -25.70 -21.35 20.84
N SER A 188 -26.27 -20.39 20.12
CA SER A 188 -27.50 -20.62 19.36
C SER A 188 -27.24 -21.50 18.13
N GLY A 189 -28.21 -22.33 17.75
CA GLY A 189 -28.14 -23.27 16.61
C GLY A 189 -27.98 -24.71 17.02
N GLU A 190 -27.68 -25.55 16.04
CA GLU A 190 -27.38 -26.97 16.26
C GLU A 190 -25.88 -27.11 16.55
N VAL A 191 -25.58 -27.44 17.81
CA VAL A 191 -24.19 -27.36 18.33
C VAL A 191 -23.67 -28.77 18.60
N ASN A 192 -22.48 -29.06 18.08
CA ASN A 192 -21.68 -30.20 18.46
C ASN A 192 -20.53 -29.71 19.39
N ILE A 193 -20.31 -30.38 20.52
CA ILE A 193 -19.26 -30.00 21.46
C ILE A 193 -18.09 -30.97 21.34
N ILE A 194 -16.89 -30.43 21.15
CA ILE A 194 -15.63 -31.18 21.09
C ILE A 194 -14.67 -30.67 22.16
N GLU A 195 -13.73 -31.52 22.56
CA GLU A 195 -12.58 -31.12 23.40
C GLU A 195 -11.30 -31.30 22.59
N GLU A 196 -10.50 -30.25 22.55
CA GLU A 196 -9.25 -30.18 21.83
C GLU A 196 -8.23 -29.38 22.66
N ASP A 197 -7.05 -29.91 22.89
CA ASP A 197 -5.97 -29.29 23.70
C ASP A 197 -6.41 -28.82 25.10
N GLY A 198 -7.35 -29.55 25.72
CA GLY A 198 -7.88 -29.24 27.05
C GLY A 198 -8.87 -28.07 27.09
N LEU A 199 -9.28 -27.60 25.92
CA LEU A 199 -10.31 -26.57 25.75
C LEU A 199 -11.57 -27.19 25.14
N ARG A 200 -12.71 -26.60 25.46
CA ARG A 200 -14.00 -27.00 24.92
C ARG A 200 -14.42 -26.06 23.81
N TYR A 201 -14.87 -26.66 22.70
CA TYR A 201 -15.33 -25.89 21.53
C TYR A 201 -16.75 -26.29 21.17
N HIS A 202 -17.58 -25.29 20.89
CA HIS A 202 -18.93 -25.43 20.37
C HIS A 202 -18.90 -25.21 18.87
N ILE A 203 -19.19 -26.24 18.11
CA ILE A 203 -19.13 -26.23 16.64
C ILE A 203 -20.55 -26.12 16.08
N VAL A 204 -20.74 -25.18 15.16
CA VAL A 204 -21.98 -25.01 14.39
C VAL A 204 -21.63 -25.17 12.90
N GLU A 205 -22.15 -26.22 12.28
CA GLU A 205 -22.02 -26.45 10.83
C GLU A 205 -23.26 -25.87 10.14
N MET A 206 -23.05 -24.92 9.22
CA MET A 206 -24.15 -24.19 8.59
C MET A 206 -24.37 -24.56 7.13
N GLY A 207 -23.48 -25.38 6.53
CA GLY A 207 -23.59 -25.75 5.11
C GLY A 207 -23.27 -24.55 4.21
N SER A 208 -23.97 -24.49 3.06
CA SER A 208 -23.77 -23.42 2.07
C SER A 208 -24.53 -22.15 2.43
N LEU A 209 -24.00 -21.00 2.01
CA LEU A 209 -24.58 -19.68 2.22
C LEU A 209 -24.61 -18.90 0.90
N LYS A 210 -25.78 -18.36 0.55
CA LYS A 210 -25.94 -17.51 -0.63
C LYS A 210 -25.53 -16.06 -0.30
N PRO A 211 -25.18 -15.25 -1.31
CA PRO A 211 -24.81 -13.86 -1.10
C PRO A 211 -25.87 -13.01 -0.38
N SER A 212 -27.15 -13.36 -0.51
CA SER A 212 -28.27 -12.66 0.15
C SER A 212 -28.56 -13.14 1.57
N GLU A 213 -27.91 -14.20 2.02
CA GLU A 213 -28.14 -14.82 3.33
C GLU A 213 -27.13 -14.26 4.35
N SER A 214 -27.57 -14.08 5.58
CA SER A 214 -26.77 -13.59 6.69
C SER A 214 -26.66 -14.64 7.79
N ILE A 215 -25.58 -14.57 8.56
CA ILE A 215 -25.40 -15.40 9.74
C ILE A 215 -25.65 -14.56 10.98
N ARG A 216 -26.36 -15.15 11.94
CA ARG A 216 -26.49 -14.62 13.30
C ARG A 216 -26.33 -15.74 14.31
N VAL A 217 -25.37 -15.57 15.23
CA VAL A 217 -25.13 -16.52 16.32
C VAL A 217 -25.08 -15.75 17.64
N ASP A 218 -25.95 -16.11 18.57
CA ASP A 218 -25.99 -15.54 19.91
C ASP A 218 -25.23 -16.47 20.86
N ILE A 219 -24.33 -15.90 21.66
CA ILE A 219 -23.47 -16.58 22.62
C ILE A 219 -23.69 -15.96 23.99
N ALA A 220 -23.88 -16.80 25.00
CA ALA A 220 -23.97 -16.37 26.40
C ALA A 220 -23.25 -17.36 27.29
N TYR A 221 -22.54 -16.85 28.30
CA TYR A 221 -21.82 -17.65 29.28
C TYR A 221 -21.61 -16.90 30.61
N SER A 222 -21.29 -17.63 31.65
CA SER A 222 -20.94 -17.06 32.96
C SER A 222 -19.44 -17.24 33.22
N ASN A 223 -18.75 -16.13 33.56
CA ASN A 223 -17.34 -16.12 33.98
C ASN A 223 -17.19 -15.33 35.27
N PRO A 224 -17.46 -15.97 36.43
CA PRO A 224 -17.53 -15.25 37.72
C PRO A 224 -16.16 -14.72 38.18
N VAL A 225 -15.05 -15.33 37.74
CA VAL A 225 -13.69 -14.90 38.11
C VAL A 225 -13.07 -13.92 37.12
N GLY A 226 -13.66 -13.75 35.96
CA GLY A 226 -13.13 -12.84 34.90
C GLY A 226 -11.73 -13.23 34.42
N GLN A 227 -11.36 -14.52 34.51
CA GLN A 227 -10.07 -14.98 34.09
C GLN A 227 -10.05 -15.17 32.58
N LEU A 228 -8.98 -14.72 31.91
CA LEU A 228 -8.72 -14.94 30.50
C LEU A 228 -8.23 -16.36 30.25
N THR A 229 -8.52 -16.92 29.07
CA THR A 229 -8.11 -18.27 28.69
C THR A 229 -6.60 -18.34 28.48
N ASN A 230 -6.02 -17.38 27.79
CA ASN A 230 -4.59 -17.23 27.59
C ASN A 230 -4.23 -15.77 27.94
N PRO A 231 -4.01 -15.48 29.24
CA PRO A 231 -3.60 -14.15 29.60
C PRO A 231 -2.30 -13.87 28.85
N ALA A 232 -2.38 -13.08 27.79
CA ALA A 232 -1.21 -12.59 27.09
C ALA A 232 -0.26 -12.15 28.19
N MET A 233 1.00 -12.61 28.16
CA MET A 233 2.01 -12.01 29.00
C MET A 233 1.86 -10.52 28.70
N ILE A 234 1.28 -9.78 29.64
CA ILE A 234 1.33 -8.33 29.60
C ILE A 234 2.82 -8.08 29.59
N VAL A 235 3.37 -7.86 28.39
CA VAL A 235 4.66 -7.21 28.26
C VAL A 235 4.34 -5.84 28.86
N ARG A 236 4.41 -5.78 30.21
CA ARG A 236 4.63 -4.49 30.85
C ARG A 236 5.80 -3.94 30.06
N PRO A 237 5.67 -2.76 29.47
CA PRO A 237 6.87 -2.06 29.08
C PRO A 237 7.71 -2.13 30.34
N GLU A 238 8.76 -2.94 30.30
CA GLU A 238 9.73 -3.00 31.38
C GLU A 238 10.10 -1.55 31.51
N GLU A 239 9.65 -0.92 32.60
CA GLU A 239 10.21 0.36 33.02
C GLU A 239 11.68 0.02 33.12
N THR A 240 12.40 0.27 32.03
CA THR A 240 13.82 0.15 31.95
C THR A 240 14.36 1.16 32.93
N GLN A 241 14.33 0.81 34.24
CA GLN A 241 15.27 1.31 35.23
C GLN A 241 16.63 0.71 34.89
N GLY A 242 17.00 0.86 33.64
CA GLY A 242 18.31 0.61 33.15
C GLY A 242 18.96 1.98 32.97
N ASN A 243 19.98 2.22 33.76
CA ASN A 243 21.03 3.22 33.53
C ASN A 243 21.64 3.03 32.14
N THR A 244 20.86 3.15 31.08
CA THR A 244 21.39 3.40 29.76
C THR A 244 21.71 4.89 29.75
N PRO A 245 22.98 5.27 29.58
CA PRO A 245 23.30 6.67 29.41
C PRO A 245 22.44 7.18 28.25
N ASP A 246 21.66 8.23 28.51
CA ASP A 246 20.82 8.86 27.51
C ASP A 246 21.70 9.34 26.33
N VAL A 247 21.93 8.43 25.39
CA VAL A 247 22.71 8.72 24.17
C VAL A 247 21.88 9.48 23.14
N SER A 248 20.57 9.59 23.37
CA SER A 248 19.67 10.24 22.41
C SER A 248 19.88 11.76 22.33
N GLY A 249 20.34 12.38 23.44
CA GLY A 249 20.54 13.83 23.50
C GLY A 249 21.79 14.31 22.76
N TRP A 250 22.88 13.56 22.71
CA TRP A 250 24.14 13.99 22.10
C TRP A 250 24.46 13.34 20.76
N LEU A 251 23.82 12.20 20.43
CA LEU A 251 24.04 11.46 19.19
C LEU A 251 23.84 12.33 17.91
N PRO A 252 22.81 13.19 17.81
CA PRO A 252 22.65 14.09 16.66
C PRO A 252 23.83 15.07 16.51
N TYR A 253 24.38 15.54 17.62
CA TYR A 253 25.53 16.47 17.60
C TYR A 253 26.83 15.80 17.17
N VAL A 254 27.03 14.53 17.53
CA VAL A 254 28.19 13.75 17.09
C VAL A 254 28.10 13.46 15.59
N ILE A 255 26.94 13.03 15.10
CA ILE A 255 26.71 12.76 13.68
C ILE A 255 26.83 14.08 12.88
N GLY A 256 26.25 15.17 13.37
CA GLY A 256 26.34 16.49 12.75
C GLY A 256 27.78 17.05 12.76
N GLY A 257 28.49 16.88 13.86
CA GLY A 257 29.90 17.28 13.98
C GLY A 257 30.82 16.52 13.03
N PHE A 258 30.62 15.18 12.93
CA PHE A 258 31.38 14.35 11.99
C PHE A 258 31.10 14.75 10.53
N GLY A 259 29.85 15.03 10.18
CA GLY A 259 29.47 15.54 8.86
C GLY A 259 30.15 16.90 8.53
N ALA A 260 30.18 17.82 9.49
CA ALA A 260 30.84 19.10 9.31
C ALA A 260 32.37 18.98 9.10
N VAL A 261 33.03 18.10 9.85
CA VAL A 261 34.46 17.79 9.68
C VAL A 261 34.76 17.23 8.30
N MET A 262 33.92 16.32 7.80
CA MET A 262 34.06 15.73 6.47
C MET A 262 33.87 16.77 5.36
N LEU A 263 32.96 17.74 5.52
CA LEU A 263 32.76 18.82 4.57
C LEU A 263 33.98 19.77 4.55
N VAL A 264 34.56 20.10 5.70
CA VAL A 264 35.77 20.93 5.78
C VAL A 264 36.96 20.21 5.15
N LEU A 265 37.17 18.94 5.45
CA LEU A 265 38.25 18.15 4.84
C LEU A 265 38.07 18.02 3.33
N GLY A 266 36.85 17.75 2.85
CA GLY A 266 36.55 17.72 1.43
C GLY A 266 36.79 19.06 0.74
N GLY A 267 36.39 20.16 1.36
CA GLY A 267 36.65 21.52 0.88
C GLY A 267 38.13 21.87 0.80
N VAL A 268 38.92 21.51 1.82
CA VAL A 268 40.39 21.74 1.85
C VAL A 268 41.07 20.88 0.77
N LEU A 269 40.71 19.63 0.62
CA LEU A 269 41.24 18.75 -0.44
C LEU A 269 40.90 19.29 -1.84
N TRP A 270 39.64 19.67 -2.05
CA TRP A 270 39.21 20.27 -3.32
C TRP A 270 39.98 21.57 -3.64
N PHE A 271 40.15 22.43 -2.64
CA PHE A 271 40.89 23.68 -2.80
C PHE A 271 42.40 23.45 -3.08
N ARG A 272 43.02 22.44 -2.45
CA ARG A 272 44.39 22.03 -2.76
C ARG A 272 44.54 21.50 -4.16
N LEU A 273 43.63 20.64 -4.60
CA LEU A 273 43.61 20.09 -5.97
C LEU A 273 43.42 21.20 -7.03
N GLN A 274 42.55 22.18 -6.76
CA GLN A 274 42.42 23.34 -7.66
C GLN A 274 43.66 24.17 -7.74
N ARG A 275 44.40 24.40 -6.62
CA ARG A 275 45.67 25.11 -6.65
C ARG A 275 46.74 24.39 -7.44
N GLU A 276 46.81 23.07 -7.36
CA GLU A 276 47.74 22.26 -8.16
C GLU A 276 47.41 22.28 -9.66
N MET A 277 46.17 22.38 -10.03
CA MET A 277 45.76 22.54 -11.43
C MET A 277 46.01 23.93 -11.97
N ALA A 278 45.87 24.97 -11.14
CA ALA A 278 46.14 26.34 -11.54
C ALA A 278 47.66 26.63 -11.76
N THR A 279 48.52 25.92 -11.03
CA THR A 279 49.98 26.04 -11.24
C THR A 279 50.50 25.26 -12.43
N ARG A 280 49.76 24.30 -12.95
CA ARG A 280 50.12 23.56 -14.19
C ARG A 280 49.78 24.29 -15.48
N THR A 281 48.96 25.33 -15.45
CA THR A 281 48.53 26.09 -16.64
C THR A 281 49.43 27.28 -16.99
N GLN A 282 50.44 27.61 -16.18
CA GLN A 282 51.36 28.75 -16.45
C GLN A 282 52.72 28.36 -17.06
N GLY A 283 52.90 27.14 -17.55
CA GLY A 283 54.17 26.69 -18.10
C GLY A 283 54.08 25.97 -19.45
N ARG A 284 53.40 26.52 -20.45
CA ARG A 284 53.68 26.07 -21.82
C ARG A 284 53.22 27.09 -22.86
N GLY A 285 53.96 28.18 -22.93
CA GLY A 285 53.98 29.02 -24.11
C GLY A 285 55.09 28.56 -25.06
N HIS A 286 54.74 28.45 -26.32
CA HIS A 286 55.58 28.42 -27.49
C HIS A 286 56.64 27.31 -27.67
N ARG A 287 56.33 26.33 -28.52
CA ARG A 287 57.25 26.07 -29.64
C ARG A 287 56.52 25.45 -30.83
N ARG A 288 56.74 26.13 -31.92
CA ARG A 288 56.23 25.97 -33.28
C ARG A 288 56.93 24.82 -33.98
N LYS A 289 56.20 24.13 -34.87
CA LYS A 289 56.60 23.47 -36.11
C LYS A 289 57.74 22.42 -36.12
N THR A 290 57.41 21.19 -36.50
CA THR A 290 57.80 20.71 -37.87
C THR A 290 57.10 19.36 -38.12
N ALA A 291 56.61 19.24 -39.34
CA ALA A 291 56.17 18.00 -39.94
C ALA A 291 57.33 17.01 -40.10
N ASN A 292 57.08 15.72 -39.92
CA ASN A 292 57.55 14.75 -40.89
C ASN A 292 56.81 13.41 -40.73
N ASN A 293 56.44 12.88 -41.87
CA ASN A 293 56.01 11.53 -42.12
C ASN A 293 56.95 10.50 -41.51
N SER A 294 56.41 9.39 -41.06
CA SER A 294 56.82 8.06 -41.50
C SER A 294 56.02 6.95 -40.79
N GLU A 295 55.48 6.15 -41.63
CA GLU A 295 55.33 4.70 -41.61
C GLU A 295 54.48 4.01 -40.55
N ALA A 296 53.49 3.35 -41.08
CA ALA A 296 52.66 2.31 -40.53
C ALA A 296 53.49 1.11 -40.05
N GLU A 297 53.20 0.66 -38.83
CA GLU A 297 53.50 -0.71 -38.47
C GLU A 297 52.20 -1.39 -37.96
N PRO A 298 51.87 -2.55 -38.54
CA PRO A 298 50.62 -3.26 -38.21
C PRO A 298 50.84 -4.22 -37.05
N GLY A 299 49.91 -4.24 -36.12
CA GLY A 299 49.79 -5.41 -35.26
C GLY A 299 49.79 -5.19 -33.79
N ARG A 300 48.65 -4.65 -33.26
CA ARG A 300 48.29 -4.94 -31.88
C ARG A 300 46.86 -5.47 -31.87
N PRO A 301 46.63 -6.69 -31.41
CA PRO A 301 45.29 -7.27 -31.38
C PRO A 301 44.38 -6.45 -30.46
N THR A 302 43.19 -6.16 -30.95
CA THR A 302 42.10 -5.53 -30.25
C THR A 302 41.79 -6.36 -29.00
N GLN A 303 42.24 -5.94 -27.83
CA GLN A 303 41.87 -6.58 -26.58
C GLN A 303 40.33 -6.44 -26.42
N THR A 304 39.64 -7.54 -26.62
CA THR A 304 38.20 -7.66 -26.35
C THR A 304 37.97 -7.39 -24.89
N GLN A 305 37.40 -6.24 -24.58
CA GLN A 305 37.09 -5.84 -23.19
C GLN A 305 35.91 -6.63 -22.68
N ARG A 306 36.02 -7.18 -21.49
CA ARG A 306 35.00 -7.99 -20.85
C ARG A 306 34.41 -7.21 -19.64
N PHE A 307 33.10 -7.30 -19.46
CA PHE A 307 32.39 -6.66 -18.35
C PHE A 307 31.64 -7.70 -17.53
N CYS A 308 31.54 -7.50 -16.21
CA CYS A 308 30.77 -8.35 -15.33
C CYS A 308 29.28 -8.22 -15.65
N HIS A 309 28.60 -9.33 -15.92
CA HIS A 309 27.17 -9.35 -16.23
C HIS A 309 26.26 -8.99 -15.05
N HIS A 310 26.78 -8.98 -13.81
CA HIS A 310 26.02 -8.66 -12.61
C HIS A 310 26.15 -7.19 -12.19
N CYS A 311 27.37 -6.62 -12.22
CA CYS A 311 27.62 -5.26 -11.71
C CYS A 311 28.20 -4.30 -12.75
N GLY A 312 28.40 -4.72 -14.00
CA GLY A 312 28.91 -3.87 -15.08
C GLY A 312 30.39 -3.47 -14.97
N THR A 313 31.10 -3.85 -13.91
CA THR A 313 32.52 -3.50 -13.73
C THR A 313 33.40 -4.23 -14.74
N ARG A 314 34.42 -3.51 -15.25
CA ARG A 314 35.42 -4.06 -16.19
C ARG A 314 36.22 -5.19 -15.52
N ALA A 315 36.34 -6.32 -16.19
CA ALA A 315 37.08 -7.49 -15.75
C ALA A 315 38.17 -7.84 -16.74
N ASN A 316 39.28 -8.39 -16.26
CA ASN A 316 40.34 -8.91 -17.11
C ASN A 316 39.94 -10.25 -17.71
N LEU A 317 40.51 -10.62 -18.84
CA LEU A 317 40.18 -11.86 -19.53
C LEU A 317 40.49 -13.12 -18.72
N ASP A 318 41.48 -13.03 -17.82
CA ASP A 318 41.93 -14.12 -16.97
C ASP A 318 41.19 -14.24 -15.63
N ASP A 319 40.32 -13.27 -15.30
CA ASP A 319 39.61 -13.26 -14.04
C ASP A 319 38.48 -14.30 -14.04
N LYS A 320 38.48 -15.22 -13.10
CA LYS A 320 37.39 -16.22 -12.88
C LYS A 320 36.22 -15.64 -12.11
N PHE A 321 36.46 -14.62 -11.32
CA PHE A 321 35.46 -13.94 -10.48
C PHE A 321 35.61 -12.42 -10.62
N CYS A 322 34.49 -11.71 -10.53
CA CYS A 322 34.50 -10.26 -10.53
C CYS A 322 35.13 -9.71 -9.25
N ARG A 323 36.15 -8.88 -9.35
CA ARG A 323 36.86 -8.29 -8.21
C ARG A 323 36.02 -7.31 -7.39
N ASN A 324 34.91 -6.82 -7.96
CA ASN A 324 34.03 -5.85 -7.31
C ASN A 324 32.85 -6.52 -6.57
N CYS A 325 32.20 -7.53 -7.18
CA CYS A 325 30.99 -8.15 -6.60
C CYS A 325 31.13 -9.65 -6.33
N GLY A 326 32.28 -10.27 -6.60
CA GLY A 326 32.54 -11.69 -6.35
C GLY A 326 31.82 -12.67 -7.29
N THR A 327 30.99 -12.22 -8.21
CA THR A 327 30.22 -13.08 -9.13
C THR A 327 31.15 -13.78 -10.11
N LYS A 328 30.92 -15.10 -10.34
CA LYS A 328 31.68 -15.90 -11.30
C LYS A 328 31.43 -15.39 -12.73
N LEU A 329 32.50 -15.04 -13.44
CA LEU A 329 32.43 -14.57 -14.82
C LEU A 329 32.27 -15.76 -15.78
N ARG A 330 31.39 -15.61 -16.79
CA ARG A 330 31.24 -16.64 -17.83
C ARG A 330 32.52 -16.71 -18.65
N GLN A 331 33.10 -17.89 -18.76
CA GLN A 331 34.19 -18.18 -19.68
C GLN A 331 33.53 -18.67 -20.97
N GLU A 332 33.65 -17.92 -22.05
CA GLU A 332 33.39 -18.42 -23.39
C GLU A 332 34.65 -19.08 -23.96
#